data_4a3924acc46f6c877c43be634bd02c26
#
_entry.id   4a3924acc46f6c877c43be634bd02c26
#
_cell.length_a   1.000
_cell.length_b   1.000
_cell.length_c   1.000
_cell.angle_alpha   90.00
_cell.angle_beta   90.00
_cell.angle_gamma   90.00
#
_symmetry.space_group_name_H-M   'P 1'
#
loop_
_entity.id
_entity.type
_entity.pdbx_description
1 polymer ?
#
loop_
_entity_poly.entity_id
_entity_poly.type
_entity_poly.pdbx_seq_one_letter_code
_entity_poly.pdbx_strand_id
1 'polypeptide(L)'
;LKNAYYLDTSAALKLVKLEAETPFLEAWMASEKSPVLISSDLLRTELIGNVLRLVPEGLQRAHDLMAEISFMKIRTEICTQAAMHVGLGLGTLDAIHLASAMACSSEIKGLITYDKKLIWASKKAGIGSITPIA
;
A
#
# COMPACT_ATOMS: atom_id res chain seq x y z
N LEU A 1 -15.27 2.13 13.72
CA LEU A 1 -14.06 2.10 12.90
C LEU A 1 -14.36 2.56 11.49
N LYS A 2 -13.49 3.40 10.95
CA LYS A 2 -13.61 3.82 9.56
C LYS A 2 -13.32 2.65 8.64
N ASN A 3 -13.99 2.62 7.48
CA ASN A 3 -13.74 1.63 6.44
C ASN A 3 -12.50 2.07 5.66
N ALA A 4 -11.34 2.02 6.29
CA ALA A 4 -10.09 2.53 5.75
C ALA A 4 -8.99 1.46 5.76
N TYR A 5 -8.14 1.51 4.73
CA TYR A 5 -7.06 0.55 4.54
C TYR A 5 -5.81 1.27 4.05
N TYR A 6 -4.65 0.81 4.50
CA TYR A 6 -3.38 1.28 3.95
C TYR A 6 -3.10 0.52 2.65
N LEU A 7 -2.77 1.25 1.59
CA LEU A 7 -2.47 0.69 0.28
C LEU A 7 -0.96 0.79 0.01
N ASP A 8 -0.29 -0.33 -0.18
CA ASP A 8 1.10 -0.29 -0.59
C ASP A 8 1.24 -0.24 -2.12
N THR A 9 2.45 -0.04 -2.60
CA THR A 9 2.71 0.13 -4.02
C THR A 9 2.43 -1.12 -4.84
N SER A 10 2.69 -2.31 -4.29
CA SER A 10 2.44 -3.56 -5.01
C SER A 10 0.95 -3.72 -5.37
N ALA A 11 0.08 -3.35 -4.44
CA ALA A 11 -1.37 -3.40 -4.68
C ALA A 11 -1.83 -2.25 -5.56
N ALA A 12 -1.29 -1.04 -5.36
CA ALA A 12 -1.63 0.11 -6.20
C ALA A 12 -1.30 -0.17 -7.67
N LEU A 13 -0.17 -0.79 -7.95
CA LEU A 13 0.25 -1.09 -9.32
C LEU A 13 -0.74 -2.03 -10.00
N LYS A 14 -1.34 -2.98 -9.29
CA LYS A 14 -2.35 -3.88 -9.84
C LYS A 14 -3.66 -3.20 -10.21
N LEU A 15 -3.90 -2.00 -9.68
CA LEU A 15 -5.06 -1.19 -10.06
C LEU A 15 -4.79 -0.34 -11.31
N VAL A 16 -3.53 -0.26 -11.73
CA VAL A 16 -3.11 0.50 -12.91
C VAL A 16 -2.68 -0.42 -14.04
N LYS A 17 -1.91 -1.46 -13.73
CA LYS A 17 -1.44 -2.45 -14.69
C LYS A 17 -2.24 -3.74 -14.50
N LEU A 18 -2.96 -4.15 -15.54
CA LEU A 18 -3.78 -5.37 -15.48
C LEU A 18 -2.88 -6.60 -15.30
N GLU A 19 -3.07 -7.28 -14.17
CA GLU A 19 -2.38 -8.53 -13.84
C GLU A 19 -3.40 -9.57 -13.38
N ALA A 20 -2.94 -10.80 -13.11
CA ALA A 20 -3.83 -11.90 -12.74
C ALA A 20 -4.69 -11.58 -11.52
N GLU A 21 -4.15 -10.88 -10.55
CA GLU A 21 -4.85 -10.55 -9.31
C GLU A 21 -5.78 -9.34 -9.40
N THR A 22 -5.65 -8.53 -10.45
CA THR A 22 -6.43 -7.28 -10.58
C THR A 22 -7.94 -7.48 -10.43
N PRO A 23 -8.57 -8.49 -11.09
CA PRO A 23 -10.01 -8.68 -10.93
C PRO A 23 -10.43 -8.99 -9.49
N PHE A 24 -9.61 -9.73 -8.76
CA PHE A 24 -9.91 -10.08 -7.38
C PHE A 24 -9.79 -8.86 -6.45
N LEU A 25 -8.77 -8.03 -6.68
CA LEU A 25 -8.59 -6.79 -5.92
C LEU A 25 -9.76 -5.83 -6.17
N GLU A 26 -10.13 -5.65 -7.43
CA GLU A 26 -11.26 -4.78 -7.80
C GLU A 26 -12.58 -5.28 -7.20
N ALA A 27 -12.82 -6.59 -7.24
CA ALA A 27 -14.01 -7.19 -6.65
C ALA A 27 -14.05 -7.00 -5.12
N TRP A 28 -12.90 -7.16 -4.46
CA TRP A 28 -12.80 -6.93 -3.03
C TRP A 28 -13.11 -5.47 -2.69
N MET A 29 -12.54 -4.52 -3.43
CA MET A 29 -12.79 -3.10 -3.19
C MET A 29 -14.26 -2.74 -3.38
N ALA A 30 -14.91 -3.32 -4.40
CA ALA A 30 -16.35 -3.11 -4.61
C ALA A 30 -17.17 -3.69 -3.45
N SER A 31 -16.79 -4.85 -2.93
CA SER A 31 -17.48 -5.49 -1.81
C SER A 31 -17.33 -4.71 -0.51
N GLU A 32 -16.25 -3.95 -0.36
CA GLU A 32 -16.00 -3.10 0.81
C GLU A 32 -16.69 -1.74 0.71
N LYS A 33 -17.51 -1.52 -0.31
CA LYS A 33 -18.31 -0.31 -0.48
C LYS A 33 -17.49 0.98 -0.47
N SER A 34 -16.56 1.07 -1.42
CA SER A 34 -15.71 2.25 -1.61
C SER A 34 -14.88 2.57 -0.35
N PRO A 35 -13.95 1.70 0.02
CA PRO A 35 -13.12 1.92 1.20
C PRO A 35 -12.26 3.17 1.03
N VAL A 36 -11.96 3.83 2.15
CA VAL A 36 -10.99 4.92 2.17
C VAL A 36 -9.59 4.31 2.06
N LEU A 37 -8.83 4.77 1.08
CA LEU A 37 -7.46 4.33 0.88
C LEU A 37 -6.50 5.37 1.47
N ILE A 38 -5.58 4.89 2.29
CA ILE A 38 -4.52 5.71 2.89
C ILE A 38 -3.19 5.16 2.40
N SER A 39 -2.24 6.02 2.11
CA SER A 39 -0.87 5.60 1.83
C SER A 39 0.10 6.69 2.27
N SER A 40 1.40 6.44 2.12
CA SER A 40 2.41 7.46 2.38
C SER A 40 2.88 8.10 1.08
N ASP A 41 3.53 9.25 1.19
CA ASP A 41 4.10 9.95 0.03
C ASP A 41 5.08 9.08 -0.76
N LEU A 42 5.64 8.03 -0.16
CA LEU A 42 6.50 7.08 -0.86
C LEU A 42 5.80 6.47 -2.07
N LEU A 43 4.50 6.15 -1.92
CA LEU A 43 3.73 5.55 -3.01
C LEU A 43 3.70 6.45 -4.25
N ARG A 44 3.68 7.76 -4.07
CA ARG A 44 3.68 8.71 -5.20
C ARG A 44 4.87 8.47 -6.13
N THR A 45 6.06 8.36 -5.55
CA THR A 45 7.29 8.16 -6.32
C THR A 45 7.35 6.74 -6.90
N GLU A 46 7.04 5.76 -6.09
CA GLU A 46 7.12 4.36 -6.52
C GLU A 46 6.10 4.05 -7.62
N LEU A 47 4.86 4.47 -7.44
CA LEU A 47 3.81 4.15 -8.41
C LEU A 47 4.08 4.81 -9.76
N ILE A 48 4.35 6.11 -9.77
CA ILE A 48 4.61 6.83 -11.01
C ILE A 48 5.87 6.28 -11.68
N GLY A 49 6.94 6.05 -10.92
CA GLY A 49 8.18 5.49 -11.46
C GLY A 49 7.97 4.12 -12.08
N ASN A 50 7.23 3.25 -11.41
CA ASN A 50 6.93 1.91 -11.93
C ASN A 50 6.02 1.97 -13.16
N VAL A 51 5.02 2.85 -13.17
CA VAL A 51 4.12 3.01 -14.31
C VAL A 51 4.90 3.50 -15.53
N LEU A 52 5.73 4.51 -15.37
CA LEU A 52 6.54 5.04 -16.47
C LEU A 52 7.47 3.99 -17.06
N ARG A 53 7.99 3.10 -16.22
CA ARG A 53 8.94 2.07 -16.63
C ARG A 53 8.23 0.84 -17.25
N LEU A 54 7.09 0.43 -16.70
CA LEU A 54 6.45 -0.85 -17.02
C LEU A 54 5.21 -0.72 -17.90
N VAL A 55 4.44 0.36 -17.74
CA VAL A 55 3.15 0.53 -18.42
C VAL A 55 2.87 2.04 -18.60
N PRO A 56 3.71 2.75 -19.42
CA PRO A 56 3.60 4.21 -19.52
C PRO A 56 2.22 4.71 -19.98
N GLU A 57 1.47 3.90 -20.72
CA GLU A 57 0.10 4.22 -21.11
C GLU A 57 -0.87 4.25 -19.92
N GLY A 58 -0.48 3.76 -18.77
CA GLY A 58 -1.27 3.77 -17.53
C GLY A 58 -1.12 5.04 -16.70
N LEU A 59 -0.37 6.03 -17.16
CA LEU A 59 -0.06 7.21 -16.35
C LEU A 59 -1.30 7.96 -15.87
N GLN A 60 -2.29 8.17 -16.75
CA GLN A 60 -3.53 8.85 -16.35
C GLN A 60 -4.29 8.05 -15.30
N ARG A 61 -4.36 6.73 -15.45
CA ARG A 61 -5.01 5.85 -14.48
C ARG A 61 -4.32 5.93 -13.12
N ALA A 62 -2.99 6.03 -13.11
CA ALA A 62 -2.23 6.20 -11.88
C ALA A 62 -2.56 7.53 -11.19
N HIS A 63 -2.64 8.61 -11.95
CA HIS A 63 -3.05 9.90 -11.40
C HIS A 63 -4.47 9.88 -10.85
N ASP A 64 -5.39 9.23 -11.56
CA ASP A 64 -6.78 9.10 -11.10
C ASP A 64 -6.85 8.32 -9.79
N LEU A 65 -6.09 7.24 -9.68
CA LEU A 65 -6.02 6.46 -8.43
C LEU A 65 -5.46 7.33 -7.30
N MET A 66 -4.35 8.03 -7.54
CA MET A 66 -3.74 8.87 -6.51
C MET A 66 -4.66 9.98 -6.01
N ALA A 67 -5.54 10.49 -6.89
CA ALA A 67 -6.51 11.51 -6.49
C ALA A 67 -7.53 10.98 -5.46
N GLU A 68 -7.70 9.67 -5.38
CA GLU A 68 -8.62 9.03 -4.43
C GLU A 68 -7.95 8.58 -3.13
N ILE A 69 -6.62 8.71 -3.03
CA ILE A 69 -5.86 8.27 -1.87
C ILE A 69 -5.62 9.44 -0.92
N SER A 70 -5.80 9.18 0.37
CA SER A 70 -5.39 10.12 1.43
C SER A 70 -3.93 9.84 1.77
N PHE A 71 -3.06 10.79 1.45
CA PHE A 71 -1.62 10.60 1.66
C PHE A 71 -1.16 11.16 2.99
N MET A 72 -0.29 10.42 3.66
CA MET A 72 0.41 10.85 4.86
C MET A 72 1.88 11.14 4.54
N LYS A 73 2.43 12.14 5.21
CA LYS A 73 3.84 12.49 5.05
C LYS A 73 4.73 11.47 5.75
N ILE A 74 5.92 11.27 5.18
CA ILE A 74 6.95 10.43 5.80
C ILE A 74 7.71 11.30 6.80
N ARG A 75 7.22 11.32 8.03
CA ARG A 75 7.81 12.14 9.10
C ARG A 75 9.04 11.46 9.68
N THR A 76 9.81 12.22 10.45
CA THR A 76 11.04 11.72 11.11
C THR A 76 10.76 10.46 11.94
N GLU A 77 9.65 10.43 12.68
CA GLU A 77 9.28 9.29 13.52
C GLU A 77 9.05 8.02 12.70
N ILE A 78 8.47 8.17 11.50
CA ILE A 78 8.27 7.05 10.59
C ILE A 78 9.61 6.51 10.09
N CYS A 79 10.53 7.41 9.73
CA CYS A 79 11.88 7.00 9.30
C CYS A 79 12.62 6.26 10.41
N THR A 80 12.54 6.75 11.65
CA THR A 80 13.17 6.11 12.80
C THR A 80 12.59 4.73 13.05
N GLN A 81 11.26 4.60 13.00
CA GLN A 81 10.59 3.32 13.17
C GLN A 81 10.93 2.35 12.05
N ALA A 82 10.97 2.84 10.80
CA ALA A 82 11.32 2.03 9.63
C ALA A 82 12.73 1.44 9.76
N ALA A 83 13.68 2.20 10.30
CA ALA A 83 15.04 1.72 10.49
C ALA A 83 15.10 0.46 11.35
N MET A 84 14.24 0.35 12.35
CA MET A 84 14.17 -0.86 13.20
C MET A 84 13.72 -2.07 12.39
N HIS A 85 12.76 -1.92 11.49
CA HIS A 85 12.29 -3.00 10.62
C HIS A 85 13.36 -3.40 9.60
N VAL A 86 14.14 -2.45 9.09
CA VAL A 86 15.29 -2.74 8.22
C VAL A 86 16.30 -3.59 8.98
N GLY A 87 16.57 -3.26 10.23
CA GLY A 87 17.45 -4.03 11.10
C GLY A 87 16.99 -5.47 11.31
N LEU A 88 15.68 -5.73 11.16
CA LEU A 88 15.11 -7.07 11.25
C LEU A 88 14.99 -7.77 9.89
N GLY A 89 15.53 -7.18 8.83
CA GLY A 89 15.64 -7.81 7.52
C GLY A 89 14.65 -7.35 6.47
N LEU A 90 13.78 -6.38 6.78
CA LEU A 90 12.86 -5.83 5.79
C LEU A 90 13.57 -4.81 4.90
N GLY A 91 13.27 -4.81 3.61
CA GLY A 91 13.83 -3.80 2.70
C GLY A 91 13.38 -2.38 3.09
N THR A 92 14.18 -1.37 2.75
CA THR A 92 13.94 0.01 3.19
C THR A 92 12.56 0.54 2.79
N LEU A 93 12.15 0.32 1.53
CA LEU A 93 10.85 0.84 1.06
C LEU A 93 9.68 0.13 1.74
N ASP A 94 9.76 -1.19 1.90
CA ASP A 94 8.75 -1.96 2.63
C ASP A 94 8.69 -1.55 4.09
N ALA A 95 9.85 -1.25 4.68
CA ALA A 95 9.93 -0.80 6.07
C ALA A 95 9.22 0.55 6.26
N ILE A 96 9.35 1.46 5.29
CA ILE A 96 8.65 2.75 5.33
C ILE A 96 7.14 2.54 5.21
N HIS A 97 6.68 1.66 4.31
CA HIS A 97 5.26 1.34 4.21
C HIS A 97 4.73 0.72 5.52
N LEU A 98 5.46 -0.22 6.09
CA LEU A 98 5.03 -0.83 7.35
C LEU A 98 4.97 0.18 8.48
N ALA A 99 6.00 1.00 8.65
CA ALA A 99 6.03 2.03 9.68
C ALA A 99 4.89 3.05 9.48
N SER A 100 4.59 3.41 8.25
CA SER A 100 3.49 4.32 7.92
C SER A 100 2.14 3.70 8.31
N ALA A 101 1.92 2.43 7.96
CA ALA A 101 0.70 1.71 8.34
C ALA A 101 0.57 1.60 9.85
N MET A 102 1.65 1.34 10.56
CA MET A 102 1.66 1.28 12.01
C MET A 102 1.29 2.63 12.63
N ALA A 103 1.76 3.73 12.04
CA ALA A 103 1.46 5.08 12.55
C ALA A 103 -0.03 5.40 12.47
N CYS A 104 -0.76 4.81 11.53
CA CYS A 104 -2.21 5.01 11.41
C CYS A 104 -3.01 3.74 11.75
N SER A 105 -2.41 2.81 12.50
CA SER A 105 -3.04 1.51 12.78
C SER A 105 -4.40 1.59 13.44
N SER A 106 -4.64 2.62 14.26
CA SER A 106 -5.94 2.81 14.92
C SER A 106 -7.04 3.26 13.96
N GLU A 107 -6.69 3.70 12.75
CA GLU A 107 -7.62 4.25 11.77
C GLU A 107 -7.91 3.28 10.62
N ILE A 108 -7.13 2.21 10.49
CA ILE A 108 -7.23 1.27 9.37
C ILE A 108 -7.68 -0.11 9.84
N LYS A 109 -8.36 -0.81 8.94
CA LYS A 109 -8.75 -2.22 9.14
C LYS A 109 -7.65 -3.18 8.72
N GLY A 110 -6.74 -2.74 7.88
CA GLY A 110 -5.66 -3.59 7.40
C GLY A 110 -4.79 -2.93 6.35
N LEU A 111 -3.83 -3.69 5.87
CA LEU A 111 -2.84 -3.29 4.88
C LEU A 111 -3.08 -4.09 3.60
N ILE A 112 -3.38 -3.41 2.50
CA ILE A 112 -3.57 -4.07 1.19
C ILE A 112 -2.21 -4.19 0.53
N THR A 113 -1.74 -5.42 0.35
CA THR A 113 -0.42 -5.68 -0.22
C THR A 113 -0.36 -7.05 -0.88
N TYR A 114 0.51 -7.18 -1.88
CA TYR A 114 0.86 -8.45 -2.52
C TYR A 114 2.32 -8.83 -2.28
N ASP A 115 3.07 -8.02 -1.54
CA ASP A 115 4.46 -8.30 -1.21
C ASP A 115 4.52 -9.29 -0.05
N LYS A 116 5.11 -10.47 -0.30
CA LYS A 116 5.16 -11.56 0.69
C LYS A 116 5.93 -11.17 1.96
N LYS A 117 7.02 -10.42 1.81
CA LYS A 117 7.80 -9.97 2.95
C LYS A 117 7.01 -8.99 3.81
N LEU A 118 6.27 -8.10 3.17
CA LEU A 118 5.45 -7.12 3.87
C LEU A 118 4.25 -7.79 4.56
N ILE A 119 3.63 -8.78 3.91
CA ILE A 119 2.56 -9.60 4.53
C ILE A 119 3.07 -10.23 5.82
N TRP A 120 4.23 -10.86 5.77
CA TRP A 120 4.82 -11.50 6.93
C TRP A 120 5.15 -10.50 8.05
N ALA A 121 5.78 -9.38 7.68
CA ALA A 121 6.18 -8.35 8.65
C ALA A 121 4.98 -7.65 9.28
N SER A 122 3.91 -7.38 8.51
CA SER A 122 2.70 -6.76 9.03
C SER A 122 1.99 -7.66 10.04
N LYS A 123 1.97 -8.95 9.79
CA LYS A 123 1.40 -9.92 10.74
C LYS A 123 2.14 -9.87 12.08
N LYS A 124 3.46 -9.82 12.06
CA LYS A 124 4.27 -9.69 13.28
C LYS A 124 4.03 -8.37 14.01
N ALA A 125 3.72 -7.32 13.26
CA ALA A 125 3.42 -6.00 13.82
C ALA A 125 1.97 -5.87 14.31
N GLY A 126 1.16 -6.92 14.19
CA GLY A 126 -0.24 -6.90 14.61
C GLY A 126 -1.18 -6.22 13.63
N ILE A 127 -0.78 -6.05 12.37
CA ILE A 127 -1.61 -5.47 11.32
C ILE A 127 -2.04 -6.58 10.36
N GLY A 128 -3.35 -6.75 10.17
CA GLY A 128 -3.86 -7.71 9.21
C GLY A 128 -3.57 -7.27 7.77
N SER A 129 -3.18 -8.21 6.92
CA SER A 129 -2.99 -7.93 5.50
C SER A 129 -4.20 -8.40 4.69
N ILE A 130 -4.47 -7.68 3.61
CA ILE A 130 -5.52 -8.00 2.63
C ILE A 130 -4.81 -8.27 1.31
N THR A 131 -4.97 -9.50 0.79
CA THR A 131 -4.29 -9.93 -0.44
C THR A 131 -5.28 -10.73 -1.30
N PRO A 132 -6.22 -10.07 -1.97
CA PRO A 132 -7.25 -10.76 -2.76
C PRO A 132 -6.63 -11.47 -3.98
N ILE A 133 -6.71 -12.81 -4.02
CA ILE A 133 -6.10 -13.64 -5.06
C ILE A 133 -7.04 -14.70 -5.64
N ALA A 134 -8.22 -14.85 -5.09
CA ALA A 134 -9.19 -15.85 -5.55
C ALA A 134 -10.61 -15.45 -5.21
#